data_8df031fe0605571f9f3c89badb093e87
#
_entry.id   8df031fe0605571f9f3c89badb093e87
#
_cell.length_a   1.000
_cell.length_b   1.000
_cell.length_c   1.000
_cell.angle_alpha   90.00
_cell.angle_beta   90.00
_cell.angle_gamma   90.00
#
_symmetry.space_group_name_H-M   'P 1'
#
loop_
_entity.id
_entity.type
_entity.pdbx_description
1 polymer ?
#
loop_
_entity_poly.entity_id
_entity_poly.type
_entity_poly.pdbx_seq_one_letter_code
_entity_poly.pdbx_strand_id
1 'polypeptide(L)'
;MCFLLILPSSRVFAAAGPTLRTTLSDNTTQRGSKKTFDVWARNASGEKIKATVTFNGEKLSPTWDDNEKSSYTLNFTFEGDNTVVVSASSDGGRKKQLTYHINYEKARQGEKIGTAVWSVEMFTIGCGYLVYPQKVNIYEGETSAQQLLRLLNENGYVGYYGGSVSSSFYLAYVADGTASAARYNNYQRSSSASSPKALGISPTIPSVLVPHLKSTMTFYDPGDYEKNWKGHLGEFVITNGSGWMYSVNNVFPNVGFADTYLSDGDTVRVQFTLGYGADIGGFGAMGTSIPNVENQPKSGYFSVANKDSLTKAIERTIYSGLITRSNVKNAYAAALSVAETLDASQSAVDNAVSAINSALQNPGSETNSAPADAPLSVGGSGAHVSSGAALGGKNALGGAAA
;
A
#
# COMPACT_ATOMS: atom_id res chain seq x y z
N MET A 1 9.06 22.83 72.58
CA MET A 1 8.12 22.38 71.54
C MET A 1 8.77 22.68 70.17
N CYS A 2 9.42 21.67 69.56
CA CYS A 2 10.21 21.87 68.38
C CYS A 2 9.32 21.44 67.17
N PHE A 3 8.96 22.42 66.33
CA PHE A 3 8.17 22.16 65.10
C PHE A 3 9.12 21.69 64.01
N LEU A 4 9.00 20.41 63.67
CA LEU A 4 9.71 19.79 62.49
C LEU A 4 8.94 20.16 61.23
N LEU A 5 9.45 21.09 60.42
CA LEU A 5 8.92 21.37 59.07
C LEU A 5 9.31 20.23 58.17
N ILE A 6 8.36 19.36 57.83
CA ILE A 6 8.49 18.37 56.75
C ILE A 6 8.21 19.10 55.43
N LEU A 7 9.28 19.44 54.69
CA LEU A 7 9.17 19.89 53.30
C LEU A 7 8.77 18.71 52.43
N PRO A 8 7.71 18.82 51.59
CA PRO A 8 7.38 17.78 50.64
C PRO A 8 8.50 17.66 49.59
N SER A 9 9.15 16.55 49.53
CA SER A 9 10.07 16.23 48.44
C SER A 9 9.26 16.10 47.13
N SER A 10 9.25 17.16 46.34
CA SER A 10 8.76 17.14 44.98
C SER A 10 9.65 16.16 44.19
N ARG A 11 9.11 14.97 43.90
CA ARG A 11 9.74 14.07 42.93
C ARG A 11 9.69 14.78 41.59
N VAL A 12 10.79 15.32 41.15
CA VAL A 12 10.98 15.77 39.77
C VAL A 12 11.00 14.51 38.94
N PHE A 13 9.86 14.19 38.35
CA PHE A 13 9.83 13.17 37.29
C PHE A 13 10.72 13.70 36.15
N ALA A 14 11.80 12.99 35.89
CA ALA A 14 12.65 13.31 34.78
C ALA A 14 11.80 13.25 33.49
N ALA A 15 11.65 14.39 32.80
CA ALA A 15 10.87 14.45 31.55
C ALA A 15 11.34 13.36 30.59
N ALA A 16 10.40 12.66 29.95
CA ALA A 16 10.73 11.62 28.99
C ALA A 16 11.52 12.21 27.81
N GLY A 17 12.54 11.49 27.31
CA GLY A 17 13.27 11.90 26.12
C GLY A 17 12.41 11.77 24.85
N PRO A 18 12.91 12.24 23.69
CA PRO A 18 12.19 12.09 22.44
C PRO A 18 12.06 10.62 22.04
N THR A 19 10.96 10.29 21.36
CA THR A 19 10.81 9.02 20.65
C THR A 19 11.31 9.18 19.21
N LEU A 20 11.94 8.14 18.67
CA LEU A 20 12.49 8.11 17.31
C LEU A 20 12.26 6.74 16.71
N ARG A 21 11.71 6.69 15.51
CA ARG A 21 11.43 5.48 14.73
C ARG A 21 11.71 5.73 13.26
N THR A 22 12.15 4.71 12.54
CA THR A 22 12.33 4.74 11.07
C THR A 22 11.81 3.45 10.44
N THR A 23 11.71 3.45 9.12
CA THR A 23 11.46 2.25 8.31
C THR A 23 12.77 1.53 7.91
N LEU A 24 13.93 2.07 8.29
CA LEU A 24 15.22 1.40 8.04
C LEU A 24 15.38 0.17 8.93
N SER A 25 16.07 -0.83 8.39
CA SER A 25 16.60 -1.96 9.14
C SER A 25 18.12 -1.90 9.15
N ASP A 26 18.73 -2.26 10.28
CA ASP A 26 20.18 -2.29 10.44
C ASP A 26 20.81 -3.57 9.86
N ASN A 27 22.08 -3.50 9.47
CA ASN A 27 22.85 -4.62 8.90
C ASN A 27 22.18 -5.27 7.70
N THR A 28 21.69 -4.46 6.77
CA THR A 28 21.04 -4.92 5.54
C THR A 28 21.93 -4.73 4.32
N THR A 29 21.71 -5.55 3.29
CA THR A 29 22.31 -5.35 1.97
C THR A 29 21.34 -4.62 1.07
N GLN A 30 21.82 -3.60 0.38
CA GLN A 30 21.09 -2.81 -0.61
C GLN A 30 21.78 -2.94 -1.96
N ARG A 31 21.03 -3.35 -3.00
CA ARG A 31 21.56 -3.44 -4.38
C ARG A 31 21.11 -2.28 -5.25
N GLY A 32 19.96 -1.70 -4.96
CA GLY A 32 19.49 -0.50 -5.65
C GLY A 32 20.28 0.73 -5.23
N SER A 33 20.61 1.60 -6.19
CA SER A 33 21.33 2.86 -5.94
C SER A 33 20.52 3.88 -5.15
N LYS A 34 19.22 3.66 -4.98
CA LYS A 34 18.33 4.52 -4.20
C LYS A 34 17.48 3.70 -3.22
N LYS A 35 17.19 4.31 -2.06
CA LYS A 35 16.27 3.75 -1.05
C LYS A 35 15.48 4.86 -0.37
N THR A 36 14.16 4.77 -0.40
CA THR A 36 13.26 5.68 0.33
C THR A 36 13.02 5.14 1.75
N PHE A 37 12.97 6.02 2.74
CA PHE A 37 12.63 5.66 4.12
C PHE A 37 11.96 6.81 4.85
N ASP A 38 11.22 6.48 5.91
CA ASP A 38 10.49 7.43 6.75
C ASP A 38 11.09 7.54 8.15
N VAL A 39 10.92 8.71 8.76
CA VAL A 39 11.35 9.04 10.12
C VAL A 39 10.21 9.66 10.90
N TRP A 40 9.89 9.10 12.05
CA TRP A 40 8.99 9.67 13.05
C TRP A 40 9.82 10.11 14.26
N ALA A 41 9.80 11.41 14.57
CA ALA A 41 10.43 11.98 15.75
C ALA A 41 9.39 12.77 16.56
N ARG A 42 9.20 12.43 17.81
CA ARG A 42 8.20 13.07 18.67
C ARG A 42 8.80 13.44 20.03
N ASN A 43 8.35 14.57 20.60
CA ASN A 43 8.67 14.93 21.95
C ASN A 43 7.89 14.09 22.98
N ALA A 44 8.06 14.36 24.26
CA ALA A 44 7.38 13.67 25.35
C ALA A 44 5.84 13.84 25.33
N SER A 45 5.35 14.93 24.73
CA SER A 45 3.91 15.20 24.55
C SER A 45 3.31 14.53 23.33
N GLY A 46 4.14 13.81 22.53
CA GLY A 46 3.70 13.15 21.31
C GLY A 46 3.67 14.06 20.07
N GLU A 47 4.08 15.32 20.19
CA GLU A 47 4.14 16.26 19.08
C GLU A 47 5.36 15.98 18.20
N LYS A 48 5.20 16.18 16.89
CA LYS A 48 6.31 16.03 15.94
C LYS A 48 7.42 17.05 16.26
N ILE A 49 8.65 16.58 16.28
CA ILE A 49 9.86 17.40 16.37
C ILE A 49 10.78 17.12 15.19
N LYS A 50 11.67 18.03 14.89
CA LYS A 50 12.62 17.91 13.80
C LYS A 50 13.66 16.85 14.11
N ALA A 51 13.81 15.87 13.19
CA ALA A 51 14.94 14.96 13.16
C ALA A 51 16.10 15.54 12.34
N THR A 52 17.30 15.17 12.69
CA THR A 52 18.50 15.36 11.86
C THR A 52 18.90 13.99 11.34
N VAL A 53 19.03 13.88 10.02
CA VAL A 53 19.47 12.66 9.33
C VAL A 53 20.80 12.96 8.65
N THR A 54 21.78 12.08 8.84
CA THR A 54 23.03 12.10 8.08
C THR A 54 23.25 10.76 7.39
N PHE A 55 23.83 10.82 6.21
CA PHE A 55 24.24 9.66 5.42
C PHE A 55 25.72 9.77 5.12
N ASN A 56 26.53 8.83 5.60
CA ASN A 56 27.98 8.86 5.55
C ASN A 56 28.59 10.18 6.09
N GLY A 57 27.97 10.72 7.14
CA GLY A 57 28.39 11.97 7.78
C GLY A 57 27.78 13.25 7.14
N GLU A 58 27.24 13.18 5.93
CA GLU A 58 26.61 14.31 5.26
C GLU A 58 25.13 14.46 5.64
N LYS A 59 24.69 15.68 5.88
CA LYS A 59 23.31 15.96 6.27
C LYS A 59 22.38 15.77 5.07
N LEU A 60 21.30 15.00 5.29
CA LEU A 60 20.20 14.88 4.33
C LEU A 60 19.06 15.85 4.63
N SER A 61 18.48 16.40 3.56
CA SER A 61 17.19 17.07 3.60
C SER A 61 16.07 16.07 3.32
N PRO A 62 14.91 16.20 3.98
CA PRO A 62 13.77 15.36 3.65
C PRO A 62 13.28 15.66 2.23
N THR A 63 12.85 14.63 1.53
CA THR A 63 12.13 14.73 0.25
C THR A 63 10.69 15.17 0.46
N TRP A 64 10.13 14.83 1.62
CA TRP A 64 8.83 15.29 2.10
C TRP A 64 8.83 15.43 3.62
N ASP A 65 8.11 16.44 4.12
CA ASP A 65 8.00 16.72 5.56
C ASP A 65 6.59 17.22 5.86
N ASP A 66 5.85 16.52 6.71
CA ASP A 66 4.52 16.90 7.16
C ASP A 66 4.38 16.85 8.70
N ASN A 67 3.16 16.93 9.22
CA ASN A 67 2.90 16.93 10.67
C ASN A 67 3.08 15.56 11.33
N GLU A 68 3.23 14.48 10.56
CA GLU A 68 3.35 13.12 11.11
C GLU A 68 4.77 12.59 11.01
N LYS A 69 5.38 12.65 9.82
CA LYS A 69 6.68 12.05 9.53
C LYS A 69 7.47 12.88 8.52
N SER A 70 8.73 12.51 8.34
CA SER A 70 9.59 13.06 7.29
C SER A 70 10.10 11.91 6.44
N SER A 71 10.00 12.02 5.12
CA SER A 71 10.51 11.01 4.17
C SER A 71 11.84 11.45 3.58
N TYR A 72 12.74 10.52 3.38
CA TYR A 72 14.09 10.74 2.86
C TYR A 72 14.42 9.74 1.75
N THR A 73 15.32 10.11 0.86
CA THR A 73 15.89 9.20 -0.14
C THR A 73 17.41 9.12 0.03
N LEU A 74 17.94 7.93 0.28
CA LEU A 74 19.37 7.64 0.22
C LEU A 74 19.77 7.49 -1.26
N ASN A 75 20.92 8.05 -1.62
CA ASN A 75 21.57 7.85 -2.90
C ASN A 75 22.94 7.21 -2.65
N PHE A 76 23.04 5.92 -2.92
CA PHE A 76 24.28 5.15 -2.71
C PHE A 76 25.24 5.41 -3.89
N THR A 77 26.41 5.91 -3.58
CA THR A 77 27.50 6.21 -4.55
C THR A 77 28.74 5.37 -4.31
N PHE A 78 28.91 4.82 -3.10
CA PHE A 78 30.06 4.03 -2.70
C PHE A 78 29.63 2.62 -2.31
N GLU A 79 30.26 1.61 -2.89
CA GLU A 79 30.08 0.20 -2.49
C GLU A 79 30.64 -0.06 -1.10
N GLY A 80 30.06 -1.05 -0.43
CA GLY A 80 30.43 -1.43 0.92
C GLY A 80 29.54 -0.79 1.98
N ASP A 81 30.07 -0.64 3.18
CA ASP A 81 29.31 -0.23 4.36
C ASP A 81 29.02 1.29 4.33
N ASN A 82 27.73 1.60 4.39
CA ASN A 82 27.21 2.96 4.44
C ASN A 82 26.45 3.16 5.76
N THR A 83 26.63 4.31 6.39
CA THR A 83 26.06 4.62 7.69
C THR A 83 25.00 5.70 7.61
N VAL A 84 23.79 5.40 8.12
CA VAL A 84 22.74 6.37 8.32
C VAL A 84 22.59 6.65 9.81
N VAL A 85 22.68 7.91 10.21
CA VAL A 85 22.43 8.34 11.59
C VAL A 85 21.21 9.24 11.64
N VAL A 86 20.24 8.87 12.47
CA VAL A 86 19.02 9.64 12.70
C VAL A 86 19.03 10.07 14.14
N SER A 87 18.89 11.37 14.39
CA SER A 87 18.88 11.93 15.74
C SER A 87 17.77 12.98 15.92
N ALA A 88 17.25 13.07 17.15
CA ALA A 88 16.29 14.09 17.55
C ALA A 88 16.61 14.58 18.97
N SER A 89 16.27 15.82 19.26
CA SER A 89 16.43 16.43 20.59
C SER A 89 15.10 17.00 21.06
N SER A 90 14.74 16.76 22.30
CA SER A 90 13.60 17.42 22.95
C SER A 90 14.01 18.78 23.51
N ASP A 91 13.02 19.62 23.85
CA ASP A 91 13.22 20.96 24.43
C ASP A 91 14.05 20.97 25.73
N GLY A 92 14.09 19.85 26.45
CA GLY A 92 14.96 19.65 27.62
C GLY A 92 16.40 19.22 27.29
N GLY A 93 16.83 19.30 26.02
CA GLY A 93 18.19 18.95 25.58
C GLY A 93 18.50 17.45 25.56
N ARG A 94 17.52 16.59 25.85
CA ARG A 94 17.68 15.14 25.76
C ARG A 94 17.70 14.71 24.32
N LYS A 95 18.68 13.90 23.98
CA LYS A 95 18.87 13.37 22.63
C LYS A 95 18.53 11.88 22.55
N LYS A 96 17.99 11.46 21.41
CA LYS A 96 17.92 10.07 20.97
C LYS A 96 18.56 9.96 19.60
N GLN A 97 19.28 8.87 19.39
CA GLN A 97 19.95 8.56 18.12
C GLN A 97 19.73 7.12 17.78
N LEU A 98 19.57 6.85 16.49
CA LEU A 98 19.57 5.54 15.88
C LEU A 98 20.66 5.54 14.80
N THR A 99 21.36 4.44 14.67
CA THR A 99 22.41 4.25 13.65
C THR A 99 22.07 2.99 12.87
N TYR A 100 22.24 3.03 11.56
CA TYR A 100 21.96 1.93 10.63
C TYR A 100 23.17 1.73 9.73
N HIS A 101 23.59 0.49 9.55
CA HIS A 101 24.64 0.05 8.65
C HIS A 101 23.98 -0.64 7.46
N ILE A 102 24.28 -0.17 6.25
CA ILE A 102 23.71 -0.67 5.01
C ILE A 102 24.89 -0.98 4.06
N ASN A 103 25.09 -2.26 3.78
CA ASN A 103 26.10 -2.69 2.80
C ASN A 103 25.51 -2.47 1.39
N TYR A 104 26.11 -1.57 0.60
CA TYR A 104 25.71 -1.36 -0.77
C TYR A 104 26.52 -2.19 -1.75
N GLU A 105 25.85 -3.02 -2.51
CA GLU A 105 26.39 -3.82 -3.61
C GLU A 105 25.85 -3.26 -4.93
N LYS A 106 26.68 -2.55 -5.66
CA LYS A 106 26.29 -1.84 -6.87
C LYS A 106 25.83 -2.79 -7.97
N ALA A 107 24.60 -2.63 -8.41
CA ALA A 107 24.06 -3.30 -9.57
C ALA A 107 24.24 -2.45 -10.84
N ARG A 108 24.19 -3.09 -12.00
CA ARG A 108 24.18 -2.41 -13.29
C ARG A 108 22.78 -1.86 -13.58
N GLN A 109 22.72 -0.75 -14.29
CA GLN A 109 21.43 -0.21 -14.75
C GLN A 109 20.59 -1.29 -15.45
N GLY A 110 19.33 -1.47 -15.03
CA GLY A 110 18.42 -2.47 -15.56
C GLY A 110 18.70 -3.91 -15.06
N GLU A 111 19.68 -4.13 -14.20
CA GLU A 111 19.91 -5.43 -13.57
C GLU A 111 18.81 -5.71 -12.54
N LYS A 112 18.37 -6.97 -12.45
CA LYS A 112 17.43 -7.39 -11.40
C LYS A 112 18.13 -7.32 -10.05
N ILE A 113 17.56 -6.53 -9.13
CA ILE A 113 18.10 -6.30 -7.77
C ILE A 113 17.27 -6.96 -6.66
N GLY A 114 16.11 -7.49 -7.00
CA GLY A 114 15.23 -8.17 -6.05
C GLY A 114 13.84 -8.40 -6.60
N THR A 115 12.92 -8.68 -5.68
CA THR A 115 11.49 -8.84 -5.93
C THR A 115 10.68 -8.19 -4.81
N ALA A 116 9.55 -7.61 -5.13
CA ALA A 116 8.53 -7.19 -4.16
C ALA A 116 7.23 -7.96 -4.40
N VAL A 117 6.44 -8.16 -3.35
CA VAL A 117 5.07 -8.69 -3.50
C VAL A 117 4.12 -7.51 -3.67
N TRP A 118 3.38 -7.51 -4.76
CA TRP A 118 2.42 -6.46 -5.08
C TRP A 118 1.00 -7.01 -5.11
N SER A 119 0.03 -6.19 -4.67
CA SER A 119 -1.41 -6.38 -4.89
C SER A 119 -2.06 -5.08 -5.32
N VAL A 120 -3.19 -5.17 -6.03
CA VAL A 120 -4.08 -4.04 -6.31
C VAL A 120 -5.47 -4.39 -5.80
N GLU A 121 -5.96 -3.63 -4.84
CA GLU A 121 -7.06 -3.99 -3.95
C GLU A 121 -8.26 -3.03 -4.11
N MET A 122 -9.46 -3.60 -4.22
CA MET A 122 -10.73 -2.87 -4.34
C MET A 122 -11.69 -3.24 -3.18
N PHE A 123 -11.14 -3.50 -2.00
CA PHE A 123 -11.91 -3.99 -0.85
C PHE A 123 -12.95 -2.98 -0.35
N THR A 124 -12.65 -1.69 -0.44
CA THR A 124 -13.56 -0.60 -0.04
C THR A 124 -14.83 -0.51 -0.86
N ILE A 125 -14.85 -1.16 -2.02
CA ILE A 125 -15.99 -1.26 -2.90
C ILE A 125 -16.50 -2.70 -3.07
N GLY A 126 -16.02 -3.63 -2.25
CA GLY A 126 -16.45 -5.02 -2.23
C GLY A 126 -16.16 -5.81 -3.52
N CYS A 127 -15.12 -5.39 -4.26
CA CYS A 127 -14.74 -6.01 -5.54
C CYS A 127 -13.46 -6.88 -5.45
N GLY A 128 -12.99 -7.20 -4.25
CA GLY A 128 -11.82 -8.07 -4.05
C GLY A 128 -10.52 -7.47 -4.60
N TYR A 129 -9.68 -8.31 -5.18
CA TYR A 129 -8.44 -7.90 -5.84
C TYR A 129 -8.68 -7.53 -7.31
N LEU A 130 -8.13 -6.40 -7.75
CA LEU A 130 -7.95 -6.14 -9.18
C LEU A 130 -6.74 -6.94 -9.70
N VAL A 131 -5.64 -6.92 -8.93
CA VAL A 131 -4.47 -7.76 -9.17
C VAL A 131 -4.17 -8.53 -7.89
N TYR A 132 -4.26 -9.86 -7.97
CA TYR A 132 -3.92 -10.73 -6.85
C TYR A 132 -2.45 -10.59 -6.46
N PRO A 133 -2.11 -10.87 -5.19
CA PRO A 133 -0.74 -10.82 -4.73
C PRO A 133 0.20 -11.65 -5.62
N GLN A 134 1.23 -11.00 -6.14
CA GLN A 134 2.25 -11.63 -6.99
C GLN A 134 3.62 -10.99 -6.84
N LYS A 135 4.68 -11.75 -7.11
CA LYS A 135 6.05 -11.22 -7.15
C LYS A 135 6.29 -10.40 -8.40
N VAL A 136 6.80 -9.20 -8.20
CA VAL A 136 7.24 -8.29 -9.25
C VAL A 136 8.75 -8.09 -9.13
N ASN A 137 9.49 -8.28 -10.22
CA ASN A 137 10.92 -8.01 -10.23
C ASN A 137 11.20 -6.52 -10.03
N ILE A 138 12.24 -6.22 -9.29
CA ILE A 138 12.79 -4.88 -9.12
C ILE A 138 14.05 -4.79 -9.97
N TYR A 139 14.16 -3.75 -10.78
CA TYR A 139 15.34 -3.51 -11.60
C TYR A 139 16.04 -2.22 -11.16
N GLU A 140 17.39 -2.22 -11.24
CA GLU A 140 18.18 -1.04 -10.89
C GLU A 140 17.79 0.17 -11.75
N GLY A 141 17.53 1.29 -11.08
CA GLY A 141 17.08 2.54 -11.69
C GLY A 141 15.58 2.61 -11.99
N GLU A 142 14.80 1.56 -11.67
CA GLU A 142 13.35 1.55 -11.84
C GLU A 142 12.66 2.19 -10.63
N THR A 143 11.71 3.10 -10.89
CA THR A 143 10.82 3.65 -9.86
C THR A 143 9.62 2.73 -9.61
N SER A 144 8.95 2.88 -8.47
CA SER A 144 7.70 2.15 -8.21
C SER A 144 6.58 2.49 -9.20
N ALA A 145 6.62 3.68 -9.84
CA ALA A 145 5.67 4.05 -10.90
C ALA A 145 5.84 3.15 -12.14
N GLN A 146 7.08 2.88 -12.53
CA GLN A 146 7.37 1.98 -13.66
C GLN A 146 6.95 0.54 -13.34
N GLN A 147 7.21 0.08 -12.12
CA GLN A 147 6.80 -1.26 -11.66
C GLN A 147 5.27 -1.40 -11.64
N LEU A 148 4.54 -0.39 -11.13
CA LEU A 148 3.08 -0.39 -11.11
C LEU A 148 2.49 -0.48 -12.53
N LEU A 149 2.98 0.34 -13.46
CA LEU A 149 2.48 0.33 -14.83
C LEU A 149 2.77 -0.99 -15.54
N ARG A 150 3.93 -1.58 -15.29
CA ARG A 150 4.29 -2.91 -15.80
C ARG A 150 3.37 -3.97 -15.20
N LEU A 151 3.15 -3.97 -13.88
CA LEU A 151 2.23 -4.88 -13.18
C LEU A 151 0.82 -4.80 -13.77
N LEU A 152 0.26 -3.60 -13.91
CA LEU A 152 -1.06 -3.39 -14.47
C LEU A 152 -1.14 -3.95 -15.90
N ASN A 153 -0.18 -3.60 -16.75
CA ASN A 153 -0.16 -4.04 -18.15
C ASN A 153 -0.03 -5.57 -18.29
N GLU A 154 0.82 -6.21 -17.50
CA GLU A 154 0.99 -7.66 -17.48
C GLU A 154 -0.30 -8.40 -17.03
N ASN A 155 -1.16 -7.71 -16.26
CA ASN A 155 -2.46 -8.23 -15.82
C ASN A 155 -3.64 -7.75 -16.67
N GLY A 156 -3.37 -7.10 -17.83
CA GLY A 156 -4.41 -6.67 -18.77
C GLY A 156 -5.13 -5.40 -18.37
N TYR A 157 -4.50 -4.55 -17.56
CA TYR A 157 -5.04 -3.26 -17.16
C TYR A 157 -4.18 -2.10 -17.67
N VAL A 158 -4.78 -0.93 -17.79
CA VAL A 158 -4.10 0.32 -18.16
C VAL A 158 -4.20 1.30 -17.00
N GLY A 159 -3.06 1.79 -16.54
CA GLY A 159 -2.97 2.91 -15.60
C GLY A 159 -2.90 4.23 -16.35
N TYR A 160 -3.87 5.12 -16.11
CA TYR A 160 -3.84 6.49 -16.62
C TYR A 160 -3.27 7.40 -15.53
N TYR A 161 -2.30 8.23 -15.89
CA TYR A 161 -1.55 9.00 -14.90
C TYR A 161 -1.18 10.41 -15.39
N GLY A 162 -1.00 11.31 -14.42
CA GLY A 162 -0.39 12.63 -14.62
C GLY A 162 1.11 12.60 -14.31
N GLY A 163 1.84 13.63 -14.73
CA GLY A 163 3.28 13.72 -14.52
C GLY A 163 4.10 12.76 -15.39
N SER A 164 5.14 12.18 -14.83
CA SER A 164 5.99 11.19 -15.50
C SER A 164 6.34 10.05 -14.53
N VAL A 165 6.76 8.91 -15.08
CA VAL A 165 7.20 7.75 -14.28
C VAL A 165 8.45 8.01 -13.44
N SER A 166 9.16 9.10 -13.72
CA SER A 166 10.38 9.50 -13.01
C SER A 166 10.21 10.74 -12.14
N SER A 167 9.05 11.41 -12.18
CA SER A 167 8.79 12.62 -11.41
C SER A 167 7.30 12.95 -11.37
N SER A 168 6.80 13.33 -10.21
CA SER A 168 5.43 13.82 -10.02
C SER A 168 4.34 12.88 -10.55
N PHE A 169 4.57 11.58 -10.46
CA PHE A 169 3.62 10.57 -10.93
C PHE A 169 2.36 10.57 -10.05
N TYR A 170 1.22 10.64 -10.70
CA TYR A 170 -0.09 10.56 -10.08
C TYR A 170 -0.99 9.58 -10.84
N LEU A 171 -1.37 8.46 -10.22
CA LEU A 171 -2.29 7.48 -10.81
C LEU A 171 -3.71 8.04 -10.75
N ALA A 172 -4.22 8.53 -11.86
CA ALA A 172 -5.53 9.12 -11.95
C ALA A 172 -6.64 8.06 -11.94
N TYR A 173 -6.53 7.03 -12.77
CA TYR A 173 -7.46 5.90 -12.79
C TYR A 173 -6.88 4.66 -13.48
N VAL A 174 -7.53 3.53 -13.24
CA VAL A 174 -7.26 2.23 -13.87
C VAL A 174 -8.45 1.79 -14.72
N ALA A 175 -8.18 1.24 -15.89
CA ALA A 175 -9.19 0.74 -16.82
C ALA A 175 -8.77 -0.64 -17.37
N ASP A 176 -9.73 -1.35 -17.96
CA ASP A 176 -9.47 -2.59 -18.69
C ASP A 176 -8.72 -2.31 -20.01
N GLY A 177 -7.75 -3.12 -20.35
CA GLY A 177 -7.02 -3.05 -21.61
C GLY A 177 -5.53 -3.38 -21.48
N THR A 178 -4.90 -3.63 -22.64
CA THR A 178 -3.46 -3.94 -22.77
C THR A 178 -2.69 -2.85 -23.49
N ALA A 179 -3.25 -1.65 -23.61
CA ALA A 179 -2.53 -0.54 -24.22
C ALA A 179 -1.34 -0.11 -23.36
N SER A 180 -0.26 0.34 -23.98
CA SER A 180 0.82 1.00 -23.28
C SER A 180 0.25 2.14 -22.42
N ALA A 181 0.73 2.26 -21.19
CA ALA A 181 0.26 3.22 -20.19
C ALA A 181 0.04 4.61 -20.80
N ALA A 182 -1.20 5.07 -20.77
CA ALA A 182 -1.56 6.34 -21.36
C ALA A 182 -1.24 7.48 -20.41
N ARG A 183 -0.56 8.49 -20.89
CA ARG A 183 -0.34 9.74 -20.16
C ARG A 183 -1.65 10.50 -20.04
N TYR A 184 -2.07 10.77 -18.81
CA TYR A 184 -3.15 11.69 -18.53
C TYR A 184 -2.58 13.09 -18.30
N ASN A 185 -2.62 13.94 -19.34
CA ASN A 185 -2.18 15.32 -19.19
C ASN A 185 -3.29 16.19 -18.61
N ASN A 186 -3.06 16.66 -17.36
CA ASN A 186 -3.75 17.78 -16.73
C ASN A 186 -5.28 17.79 -16.87
N TYR A 187 -5.99 16.82 -16.24
CA TYR A 187 -7.46 16.87 -16.11
C TYR A 187 -8.27 17.20 -17.38
N GLN A 188 -7.59 17.35 -18.51
CA GLN A 188 -8.26 17.59 -19.79
C GLN A 188 -8.54 16.25 -20.46
N ARG A 189 -9.82 15.88 -20.49
CA ARG A 189 -10.33 14.86 -21.39
C ARG A 189 -9.90 15.22 -22.81
N SER A 190 -8.91 14.55 -23.34
CA SER A 190 -8.68 14.57 -24.78
C SER A 190 -9.89 13.93 -25.44
N SER A 191 -10.66 14.72 -26.18
CA SER A 191 -11.80 14.26 -26.98
C SER A 191 -11.40 13.27 -28.09
N SER A 192 -10.13 13.01 -28.26
CA SER A 192 -9.54 12.16 -29.31
C SER A 192 -8.97 10.82 -28.78
N ALA A 193 -8.87 10.62 -27.47
CA ALA A 193 -8.52 9.30 -26.93
C ALA A 193 -9.74 8.39 -26.98
N SER A 194 -9.58 7.18 -27.50
CA SER A 194 -10.60 6.13 -27.36
C SER A 194 -10.99 6.04 -25.87
N SER A 195 -12.30 6.05 -25.58
CA SER A 195 -12.80 5.91 -24.21
C SER A 195 -12.18 4.69 -23.55
N PRO A 196 -11.68 4.81 -22.29
CA PRO A 196 -11.15 3.66 -21.57
C PRO A 196 -12.22 2.57 -21.52
N LYS A 197 -11.79 1.32 -21.64
CA LYS A 197 -12.69 0.18 -21.51
C LYS A 197 -13.05 -0.03 -20.05
N ALA A 198 -14.33 -0.28 -19.77
CA ALA A 198 -14.83 -0.51 -18.42
C ALA A 198 -14.19 -1.75 -17.77
N LEU A 199 -13.91 -1.68 -16.46
CA LEU A 199 -13.39 -2.80 -15.68
C LEU A 199 -14.39 -3.96 -15.51
N GLY A 200 -15.66 -3.76 -15.83
CA GLY A 200 -16.70 -4.79 -15.66
C GLY A 200 -17.00 -5.15 -14.19
N ILE A 201 -16.71 -4.25 -13.26
CA ILE A 201 -16.96 -4.41 -11.82
C ILE A 201 -18.33 -3.91 -11.43
N SER A 202 -18.88 -4.47 -10.33
CA SER A 202 -20.15 -4.04 -9.72
C SER A 202 -19.90 -3.66 -8.26
N PRO A 203 -19.57 -2.38 -7.97
CA PRO A 203 -19.23 -1.94 -6.63
C PRO A 203 -20.36 -2.16 -5.63
N THR A 204 -20.03 -2.70 -4.46
CA THR A 204 -20.89 -2.81 -3.29
C THR A 204 -20.13 -2.35 -2.07
N ILE A 205 -20.43 -1.15 -1.57
CA ILE A 205 -19.70 -0.59 -0.43
C ILE A 205 -19.96 -1.44 0.83
N PRO A 206 -18.92 -1.97 1.50
CA PRO A 206 -19.07 -2.71 2.73
C PRO A 206 -19.85 -1.91 3.79
N SER A 207 -20.77 -2.59 4.49
CA SER A 207 -21.67 -1.94 5.45
C SER A 207 -20.93 -1.21 6.58
N VAL A 208 -19.74 -1.66 6.95
CA VAL A 208 -18.88 -1.01 7.95
C VAL A 208 -18.45 0.40 7.54
N LEU A 209 -18.31 0.68 6.23
CA LEU A 209 -17.92 2.00 5.73
C LEU A 209 -19.08 2.98 5.62
N VAL A 210 -20.28 2.50 5.34
CA VAL A 210 -21.42 3.35 4.97
C VAL A 210 -21.70 4.48 5.99
N PRO A 211 -21.73 4.24 7.32
CA PRO A 211 -21.97 5.31 8.29
C PRO A 211 -20.87 6.38 8.27
N HIS A 212 -19.61 5.96 8.16
CA HIS A 212 -18.46 6.86 8.13
C HIS A 212 -18.46 7.74 6.88
N LEU A 213 -18.66 7.13 5.72
CA LEU A 213 -18.69 7.86 4.44
C LEU A 213 -19.85 8.84 4.38
N LYS A 214 -21.05 8.45 4.84
CA LYS A 214 -22.19 9.37 4.89
C LYS A 214 -21.96 10.61 5.76
N SER A 215 -21.13 10.51 6.78
CA SER A 215 -20.84 11.62 7.68
C SER A 215 -19.67 12.50 7.23
N THR A 216 -18.82 12.03 6.31
CA THR A 216 -17.57 12.70 5.96
C THR A 216 -17.36 12.93 4.47
N MET A 217 -18.13 12.26 3.61
CA MET A 217 -17.96 12.29 2.16
C MET A 217 -19.23 12.75 1.44
N THR A 218 -19.03 13.34 0.28
CA THR A 218 -20.08 13.56 -0.70
C THR A 218 -20.05 12.41 -1.70
N PHE A 219 -21.17 11.72 -1.84
CA PHE A 219 -21.33 10.70 -2.89
C PHE A 219 -21.71 11.35 -4.20
N TYR A 220 -21.13 10.86 -5.28
CA TYR A 220 -21.59 11.21 -6.62
C TYR A 220 -22.71 10.28 -7.06
N ASP A 221 -23.66 10.84 -7.84
CA ASP A 221 -24.77 10.08 -8.37
C ASP A 221 -24.23 8.94 -9.28
N PRO A 222 -24.70 7.69 -9.12
CA PRO A 222 -24.34 6.61 -10.03
C PRO A 222 -24.55 6.96 -11.52
N GLY A 223 -25.56 7.76 -11.86
CA GLY A 223 -25.77 8.27 -13.22
C GLY A 223 -24.64 9.19 -13.70
N ASP A 224 -24.02 9.95 -12.81
CA ASP A 224 -22.86 10.78 -13.13
C ASP A 224 -21.57 9.92 -13.21
N TYR A 225 -21.48 8.89 -12.38
CA TYR A 225 -20.42 7.90 -12.44
C TYR A 225 -20.39 7.22 -13.82
N GLU A 226 -21.51 6.68 -14.30
CA GLU A 226 -21.61 6.04 -15.61
C GLU A 226 -21.31 7.00 -16.77
N LYS A 227 -21.76 8.24 -16.69
CA LYS A 227 -21.52 9.27 -17.71
C LYS A 227 -20.09 9.76 -17.72
N ASN A 228 -19.51 9.97 -16.53
CA ASN A 228 -18.21 10.63 -16.40
C ASN A 228 -17.05 9.66 -16.46
N TRP A 229 -17.20 8.44 -15.94
CA TRP A 229 -16.10 7.52 -15.68
C TRP A 229 -16.16 6.21 -16.47
N LYS A 230 -17.27 5.93 -17.16
CA LYS A 230 -17.42 4.81 -18.11
C LYS A 230 -16.87 3.48 -17.59
N GLY A 231 -17.02 3.23 -16.27
CA GLY A 231 -16.63 1.96 -15.63
C GLY A 231 -15.13 1.79 -15.35
N HIS A 232 -14.30 2.83 -15.48
CA HIS A 232 -12.94 2.82 -14.95
C HIS A 232 -12.93 3.28 -13.48
N LEU A 233 -11.89 2.94 -12.72
CA LEU A 233 -11.80 3.21 -11.29
C LEU A 233 -10.68 4.21 -10.99
N GLY A 234 -11.02 5.32 -10.34
CA GLY A 234 -10.04 6.37 -10.05
C GLY A 234 -10.55 7.47 -9.15
N GLU A 235 -9.88 8.62 -9.24
CA GLU A 235 -10.13 9.79 -8.44
C GLU A 235 -11.57 10.30 -8.62
N PHE A 236 -12.24 10.61 -7.52
CA PHE A 236 -13.59 11.18 -7.47
C PHE A 236 -14.68 10.37 -8.21
N VAL A 237 -14.51 9.05 -8.29
CA VAL A 237 -15.44 8.20 -9.05
C VAL A 237 -16.73 7.91 -8.27
N ILE A 238 -16.63 7.61 -6.98
CA ILE A 238 -17.75 7.21 -6.13
C ILE A 238 -18.04 8.28 -5.08
N THR A 239 -16.99 8.81 -4.46
CA THR A 239 -17.06 9.90 -3.49
C THR A 239 -16.03 10.97 -3.84
N ASN A 240 -16.16 12.15 -3.24
CA ASN A 240 -15.14 13.19 -3.34
C ASN A 240 -13.80 12.82 -2.69
N GLY A 241 -13.72 11.69 -1.98
CA GLY A 241 -12.49 11.14 -1.40
C GLY A 241 -12.01 9.86 -2.07
N SER A 242 -12.62 9.46 -3.22
CA SER A 242 -12.19 8.26 -3.95
C SER A 242 -10.87 8.48 -4.67
N GLY A 243 -10.04 7.44 -4.68
CA GLY A 243 -8.77 7.44 -5.40
C GLY A 243 -7.91 6.23 -5.08
N TRP A 244 -6.71 6.21 -5.65
CA TRP A 244 -5.73 5.15 -5.40
C TRP A 244 -4.65 5.64 -4.45
N MET A 245 -4.41 4.88 -3.39
CA MET A 245 -3.31 5.05 -2.47
C MET A 245 -2.47 3.77 -2.42
N TYR A 246 -1.27 3.85 -1.87
CA TYR A 246 -0.44 2.67 -1.71
C TYR A 246 0.32 2.69 -0.39
N SER A 247 0.62 1.49 0.10
CA SER A 247 1.52 1.30 1.22
C SER A 247 2.73 0.45 0.79
N VAL A 248 3.86 0.71 1.42
CA VAL A 248 5.06 -0.13 1.34
C VAL A 248 5.36 -0.60 2.75
N ASN A 249 5.39 -1.91 2.97
CA ASN A 249 5.58 -2.52 4.29
C ASN A 249 4.64 -1.93 5.35
N ASN A 250 3.36 -1.81 4.99
CA ASN A 250 2.26 -1.27 5.80
C ASN A 250 2.45 0.21 6.21
N VAL A 251 3.28 0.96 5.52
CA VAL A 251 3.44 2.40 5.69
C VAL A 251 2.98 3.09 4.41
N PHE A 252 2.03 4.01 4.52
CA PHE A 252 1.62 4.86 3.40
C PHE A 252 2.66 5.98 3.22
N PRO A 253 3.41 6.00 2.10
CA PRO A 253 4.38 7.06 1.84
C PRO A 253 3.69 8.41 1.61
N ASN A 254 4.39 9.49 1.95
CA ASN A 254 3.94 10.85 1.65
C ASN A 254 4.44 11.33 0.29
N VAL A 255 5.10 10.47 -0.46
CA VAL A 255 5.64 10.71 -1.80
C VAL A 255 4.92 9.86 -2.82
N GLY A 256 4.93 10.28 -4.08
CA GLY A 256 4.34 9.53 -5.17
C GLY A 256 5.17 8.29 -5.56
N PHE A 257 4.58 7.43 -6.39
CA PHE A 257 5.27 6.22 -6.88
C PHE A 257 6.58 6.51 -7.62
N ALA A 258 6.72 7.69 -8.25
CA ALA A 258 7.96 8.06 -8.95
C ALA A 258 9.13 8.35 -8.00
N ASP A 259 8.83 8.67 -6.75
CA ASP A 259 9.82 9.04 -5.73
C ASP A 259 10.04 7.91 -4.71
N THR A 260 9.43 6.74 -4.96
CA THR A 260 9.55 5.55 -4.10
C THR A 260 10.42 4.49 -4.80
N TYR A 261 11.45 4.04 -4.08
CA TYR A 261 12.39 3.02 -4.53
C TYR A 261 12.32 1.81 -3.59
N LEU A 262 11.97 0.66 -4.16
CA LEU A 262 11.76 -0.58 -3.42
C LEU A 262 13.05 -1.36 -3.20
N SER A 263 13.02 -2.17 -2.16
CA SER A 263 14.05 -3.14 -1.83
C SER A 263 13.53 -4.58 -1.98
N ASP A 264 14.43 -5.55 -2.08
CA ASP A 264 14.06 -6.96 -2.09
C ASP A 264 13.24 -7.35 -0.86
N GLY A 265 12.17 -8.09 -1.09
CA GLY A 265 11.25 -8.55 -0.06
C GLY A 265 10.18 -7.55 0.37
N ASP A 266 10.13 -6.33 -0.19
CA ASP A 266 9.07 -5.37 0.13
C ASP A 266 7.67 -5.91 -0.25
N THR A 267 6.66 -5.42 0.47
CA THR A 267 5.24 -5.62 0.15
C THR A 267 4.63 -4.30 -0.24
N VAL A 268 4.03 -4.25 -1.41
CA VAL A 268 3.32 -3.06 -1.92
C VAL A 268 1.86 -3.40 -2.11
N ARG A 269 1.00 -2.66 -1.42
CA ARG A 269 -0.44 -2.79 -1.55
C ARG A 269 -1.01 -1.50 -2.12
N VAL A 270 -1.49 -1.56 -3.36
CA VAL A 270 -2.18 -0.44 -4.02
C VAL A 270 -3.66 -0.59 -3.71
N GLN A 271 -4.24 0.37 -3.03
CA GLN A 271 -5.56 0.25 -2.42
C GLN A 271 -6.48 1.37 -2.91
N PHE A 272 -7.67 0.99 -3.36
CA PHE A 272 -8.70 1.98 -3.67
C PHE A 272 -9.35 2.47 -2.37
N THR A 273 -9.40 3.78 -2.18
CA THR A 273 -10.05 4.43 -1.03
C THR A 273 -11.31 5.17 -1.46
N LEU A 274 -12.27 5.29 -0.55
CA LEU A 274 -13.44 6.14 -0.68
C LEU A 274 -13.41 7.35 0.25
N GLY A 275 -12.44 7.41 1.17
CA GLY A 275 -12.39 8.39 2.26
C GLY A 275 -11.00 9.01 2.46
N TYR A 276 -10.29 9.36 1.39
CA TYR A 276 -8.93 9.92 1.50
C TYR A 276 -7.99 9.07 2.37
N GLY A 277 -8.10 7.74 2.30
CA GLY A 277 -7.30 6.81 3.07
C GLY A 277 -7.79 6.52 4.50
N ALA A 278 -8.84 7.20 4.99
CA ALA A 278 -9.39 6.96 6.34
C ALA A 278 -9.96 5.54 6.49
N ASP A 279 -10.37 4.95 5.38
CA ASP A 279 -10.97 3.62 5.25
C ASP A 279 -9.96 2.47 5.07
N ILE A 280 -8.70 2.80 4.81
CA ILE A 280 -7.63 1.84 4.53
C ILE A 280 -6.38 2.01 5.42
N GLY A 281 -6.43 2.92 6.40
CA GLY A 281 -5.31 3.22 7.29
C GLY A 281 -4.28 4.22 6.73
N GLY A 282 -4.57 4.84 5.59
CA GLY A 282 -3.70 5.78 4.90
C GLY A 282 -3.99 7.26 5.16
N PHE A 283 -4.90 7.59 6.08
CA PHE A 283 -5.33 8.97 6.32
C PHE A 283 -4.18 9.93 6.60
N GLY A 284 -3.20 9.52 7.43
CA GLY A 284 -2.04 10.35 7.77
C GLY A 284 -1.14 10.72 6.58
N ALA A 285 -1.18 9.95 5.50
CA ALA A 285 -0.38 10.24 4.29
C ALA A 285 -0.92 11.41 3.47
N MET A 286 -2.19 11.79 3.65
CA MET A 286 -2.81 12.95 2.98
C MET A 286 -2.61 14.26 3.76
N GLY A 287 -1.95 14.20 4.91
CA GLY A 287 -1.90 15.31 5.87
C GLY A 287 -3.17 15.41 6.72
N THR A 288 -3.18 16.34 7.67
CA THR A 288 -4.28 16.48 8.64
C THR A 288 -5.43 17.35 8.16
N SER A 289 -5.31 17.97 7.00
CA SER A 289 -6.38 18.75 6.39
C SER A 289 -6.26 18.74 4.87
N ILE A 290 -7.38 18.44 4.24
CA ILE A 290 -7.50 18.49 2.79
C ILE A 290 -8.15 19.83 2.44
N PRO A 291 -7.47 20.72 1.71
CA PRO A 291 -8.00 22.03 1.42
C PRO A 291 -9.35 21.95 0.70
N ASN A 292 -10.30 22.82 1.09
CA ASN A 292 -11.61 22.98 0.46
C ASN A 292 -12.54 21.77 0.52
N VAL A 293 -12.34 20.83 1.46
CA VAL A 293 -13.28 19.72 1.71
C VAL A 293 -14.00 19.96 3.02
N GLU A 294 -15.29 20.23 2.95
CA GLU A 294 -16.17 20.25 4.12
C GLU A 294 -16.40 18.83 4.64
N ASN A 295 -16.55 18.69 5.95
CA ASN A 295 -16.83 17.42 6.63
C ASN A 295 -15.83 16.29 6.37
N GLN A 296 -14.58 16.62 6.06
CA GLN A 296 -13.52 15.62 5.84
C GLN A 296 -13.25 14.77 7.09
N PRO A 297 -12.70 13.54 6.93
CA PRO A 297 -12.26 12.73 8.05
C PRO A 297 -11.23 13.47 8.89
N LYS A 298 -11.32 13.32 10.21
CA LYS A 298 -10.33 13.85 11.16
C LYS A 298 -9.33 12.80 11.63
N SER A 299 -9.61 11.54 11.33
CA SER A 299 -8.81 10.35 11.65
C SER A 299 -9.22 9.20 10.74
N GLY A 300 -8.51 8.07 10.81
CA GLY A 300 -8.99 6.81 10.24
C GLY A 300 -10.35 6.42 10.82
N TYR A 301 -11.16 5.76 10.02
CA TYR A 301 -12.51 5.33 10.42
C TYR A 301 -12.49 4.20 11.47
N PHE A 302 -11.47 3.37 11.41
CA PHE A 302 -11.22 2.26 12.34
C PHE A 302 -9.72 1.92 12.36
N SER A 303 -9.32 1.04 13.28
CA SER A 303 -7.96 0.51 13.29
C SER A 303 -7.81 -0.53 12.19
N VAL A 304 -6.92 -0.29 11.24
CA VAL A 304 -6.62 -1.20 10.14
C VAL A 304 -5.44 -2.10 10.52
N ALA A 305 -5.63 -3.43 10.43
CA ALA A 305 -4.57 -4.40 10.69
C ALA A 305 -3.48 -4.36 9.60
N ASN A 306 -2.26 -4.69 9.98
CA ASN A 306 -1.18 -4.94 9.03
C ASN A 306 -1.42 -6.27 8.30
N LYS A 307 -1.75 -6.20 7.02
CA LYS A 307 -2.06 -7.37 6.18
C LYS A 307 -0.90 -7.83 5.29
N ASP A 308 0.30 -7.27 5.43
CA ASP A 308 1.43 -7.60 4.53
C ASP A 308 1.85 -9.07 4.61
N SER A 309 1.88 -9.64 5.82
CA SER A 309 2.17 -11.07 6.00
C SER A 309 1.09 -11.95 5.35
N LEU A 310 -0.18 -11.52 5.41
CA LEU A 310 -1.29 -12.21 4.76
C LEU A 310 -1.19 -12.10 3.23
N THR A 311 -0.87 -10.92 2.70
CA THR A 311 -0.61 -10.68 1.28
C THR A 311 0.49 -11.61 0.75
N LYS A 312 1.61 -11.72 1.48
CA LYS A 312 2.71 -12.66 1.15
C LYS A 312 2.27 -14.12 1.26
N ALA A 313 1.43 -14.47 2.23
CA ALA A 313 0.94 -15.83 2.39
C ALA A 313 -0.02 -16.23 1.27
N ILE A 314 -0.90 -15.33 0.85
CA ILE A 314 -1.79 -15.50 -0.30
C ILE A 314 -0.95 -15.69 -1.58
N GLU A 315 0.06 -14.84 -1.82
CA GLU A 315 0.99 -14.98 -2.95
C GLU A 315 1.61 -16.39 -2.97
N ARG A 316 2.24 -16.82 -1.88
CA ARG A 316 2.86 -18.14 -1.79
C ARG A 316 1.86 -19.28 -2.07
N THR A 317 0.61 -19.13 -1.66
CA THR A 317 -0.43 -20.13 -1.87
C THR A 317 -0.79 -20.24 -3.35
N ILE A 318 -0.99 -19.11 -4.02
CA ILE A 318 -1.30 -19.04 -5.45
C ILE A 318 -0.21 -19.77 -6.26
N TYR A 319 1.06 -19.52 -5.95
CA TYR A 319 2.19 -20.07 -6.71
C TYR A 319 2.75 -21.39 -6.15
N SER A 320 2.11 -21.98 -5.14
CA SER A 320 2.55 -23.24 -4.54
C SER A 320 2.31 -24.49 -5.41
N GLY A 321 1.39 -24.40 -6.37
CA GLY A 321 0.86 -25.57 -7.09
C GLY A 321 -0.07 -26.44 -6.24
N LEU A 322 -0.40 -26.03 -5.01
CA LEU A 322 -1.19 -26.82 -4.06
C LEU A 322 -2.62 -26.30 -3.85
N ILE A 323 -3.03 -25.27 -4.61
CA ILE A 323 -4.30 -24.55 -4.39
C ILE A 323 -5.55 -25.43 -4.58
N THR A 324 -5.42 -26.56 -5.28
CA THR A 324 -6.48 -27.56 -5.46
C THR A 324 -6.56 -28.56 -4.29
N ARG A 325 -5.59 -28.57 -3.39
CA ARG A 325 -5.61 -29.44 -2.21
C ARG A 325 -6.61 -28.95 -1.17
N SER A 326 -7.37 -29.86 -0.55
CA SER A 326 -8.53 -29.53 0.29
C SER A 326 -8.20 -28.57 1.43
N ASN A 327 -7.11 -28.80 2.17
CA ASN A 327 -6.73 -27.94 3.27
C ASN A 327 -6.24 -26.58 2.78
N VAL A 328 -5.47 -26.57 1.70
CA VAL A 328 -4.95 -25.32 1.09
C VAL A 328 -6.08 -24.50 0.53
N LYS A 329 -7.02 -25.11 -0.20
CA LYS A 329 -8.22 -24.46 -0.74
C LYS A 329 -9.03 -23.77 0.36
N ASN A 330 -9.28 -24.48 1.48
CA ASN A 330 -10.07 -23.95 2.59
C ASN A 330 -9.35 -22.81 3.31
N ALA A 331 -8.04 -22.96 3.57
CA ALA A 331 -7.24 -21.93 4.21
C ALA A 331 -7.11 -20.68 3.33
N TYR A 332 -6.97 -20.87 2.02
CA TYR A 332 -6.90 -19.78 1.05
C TYR A 332 -8.22 -18.98 1.00
N ALA A 333 -9.36 -19.66 0.91
CA ALA A 333 -10.67 -18.99 0.91
C ALA A 333 -10.91 -18.19 2.20
N ALA A 334 -10.56 -18.76 3.36
CA ALA A 334 -10.62 -18.05 4.64
C ALA A 334 -9.67 -16.84 4.68
N ALA A 335 -8.48 -16.97 4.13
CA ALA A 335 -7.49 -15.89 4.04
C ALA A 335 -7.97 -14.73 3.16
N LEU A 336 -8.60 -15.03 2.01
CA LEU A 336 -9.21 -14.00 1.17
C LEU A 336 -10.30 -13.23 1.92
N SER A 337 -11.20 -13.94 2.61
CA SER A 337 -12.24 -13.30 3.42
C SER A 337 -11.66 -12.36 4.49
N VAL A 338 -10.57 -12.75 5.17
CA VAL A 338 -9.88 -11.87 6.14
C VAL A 338 -9.18 -10.70 5.44
N ALA A 339 -8.57 -10.92 4.27
CA ALA A 339 -7.93 -9.85 3.50
C ALA A 339 -8.93 -8.77 3.09
N GLU A 340 -10.13 -9.16 2.65
CA GLU A 340 -11.20 -8.28 2.19
C GLU A 340 -11.96 -7.59 3.34
N THR A 341 -11.90 -8.12 4.57
CA THR A 341 -12.53 -7.52 5.74
C THR A 341 -11.72 -6.30 6.20
N LEU A 342 -12.26 -5.10 6.01
CA LEU A 342 -11.54 -3.84 6.22
C LEU A 342 -11.13 -3.63 7.69
N ASP A 343 -12.02 -3.92 8.61
CA ASP A 343 -11.87 -3.81 10.07
C ASP A 343 -11.41 -5.12 10.74
N ALA A 344 -10.85 -6.05 9.97
CA ALA A 344 -10.30 -7.29 10.53
C ALA A 344 -9.28 -6.99 11.62
N SER A 345 -9.36 -7.72 12.73
CA SER A 345 -8.37 -7.59 13.82
C SER A 345 -7.01 -8.14 13.40
N GLN A 346 -5.92 -7.66 14.01
CA GLN A 346 -4.59 -8.21 13.78
C GLN A 346 -4.54 -9.71 14.09
N SER A 347 -5.21 -10.15 15.15
CA SER A 347 -5.30 -11.56 15.49
C SER A 347 -5.97 -12.41 14.39
N ALA A 348 -7.02 -11.90 13.74
CA ALA A 348 -7.64 -12.59 12.60
C ALA A 348 -6.67 -12.74 11.44
N VAL A 349 -5.91 -11.70 11.14
CA VAL A 349 -4.86 -11.71 10.10
C VAL A 349 -3.77 -12.74 10.44
N ASP A 350 -3.25 -12.73 11.65
CA ASP A 350 -2.19 -13.64 12.09
C ASP A 350 -2.64 -15.10 12.09
N ASN A 351 -3.90 -15.36 12.48
CA ASN A 351 -4.51 -16.68 12.42
C ASN A 351 -4.66 -17.18 10.97
N ALA A 352 -5.08 -16.32 10.05
CA ALA A 352 -5.18 -16.66 8.63
C ALA A 352 -3.81 -17.01 8.01
N VAL A 353 -2.76 -16.26 8.35
CA VAL A 353 -1.37 -16.56 7.96
C VAL A 353 -0.93 -17.92 8.50
N SER A 354 -1.21 -18.19 9.76
CA SER A 354 -0.87 -19.46 10.43
C SER A 354 -1.62 -20.64 9.79
N ALA A 355 -2.91 -20.47 9.46
CA ALA A 355 -3.72 -21.47 8.79
C ALA A 355 -3.16 -21.82 7.40
N ILE A 356 -2.80 -20.82 6.59
CA ILE A 356 -2.14 -21.03 5.28
C ILE A 356 -0.83 -21.80 5.47
N ASN A 357 0.04 -21.39 6.39
CA ASN A 357 1.32 -22.04 6.61
C ASN A 357 1.15 -23.51 6.99
N SER A 358 0.18 -23.82 7.86
CA SER A 358 -0.15 -25.19 8.27
C SER A 358 -0.73 -26.01 7.11
N ALA A 359 -1.59 -25.41 6.29
CA ALA A 359 -2.19 -26.06 5.14
C ALA A 359 -1.16 -26.38 4.03
N LEU A 360 -0.20 -25.50 3.81
CA LEU A 360 0.90 -25.74 2.85
C LEU A 360 1.82 -26.88 3.30
N GLN A 361 1.99 -27.09 4.62
CA GLN A 361 2.74 -28.21 5.17
C GLN A 361 1.94 -29.53 5.10
N ASN A 362 0.62 -29.46 5.25
CA ASN A 362 -0.30 -30.60 5.24
C ASN A 362 -1.45 -30.33 4.26
N PRO A 363 -1.22 -30.46 2.94
CA PRO A 363 -2.14 -29.91 1.93
C PRO A 363 -3.49 -30.64 1.84
N GLY A 364 -3.59 -31.87 2.34
CA GLY A 364 -4.80 -32.70 2.21
C GLY A 364 -4.94 -33.39 0.87
N SER A 365 -6.12 -33.95 0.62
CA SER A 365 -6.43 -34.67 -0.64
C SER A 365 -6.67 -33.71 -1.80
N GLU A 366 -6.50 -34.21 -3.03
CA GLU A 366 -6.86 -33.48 -4.24
C GLU A 366 -8.36 -33.19 -4.27
N THR A 367 -8.75 -32.02 -4.74
CA THR A 367 -10.14 -31.65 -5.01
C THR A 367 -10.32 -31.42 -6.52
N ASN A 368 -11.49 -31.72 -7.04
CA ASN A 368 -11.76 -31.64 -8.49
C ASN A 368 -11.85 -30.20 -9.03
N SER A 369 -11.69 -29.19 -8.18
CA SER A 369 -11.79 -27.78 -8.57
C SER A 369 -10.90 -26.89 -7.71
N ALA A 370 -10.25 -25.91 -8.32
CA ALA A 370 -9.64 -24.79 -7.60
C ALA A 370 -10.71 -23.95 -6.88
N PRO A 371 -10.35 -23.12 -5.90
CA PRO A 371 -11.25 -22.13 -5.33
C PRO A 371 -11.85 -21.25 -6.43
N ALA A 372 -13.08 -20.80 -6.25
CA ALA A 372 -13.78 -19.95 -7.23
C ALA A 372 -13.03 -18.64 -7.53
N ASP A 373 -12.30 -18.15 -6.54
CA ASP A 373 -11.54 -16.88 -6.56
C ASP A 373 -10.03 -17.09 -6.78
N ALA A 374 -9.62 -18.30 -7.21
CA ALA A 374 -8.22 -18.51 -7.57
C ALA A 374 -7.95 -17.89 -8.95
N PRO A 375 -6.84 -17.12 -9.12
CA PRO A 375 -6.43 -16.68 -10.45
C PRO A 375 -6.20 -17.91 -11.32
N LEU A 376 -6.90 -17.98 -12.45
CA LEU A 376 -6.79 -19.10 -13.40
C LEU A 376 -5.43 -19.06 -14.07
N SER A 377 -4.64 -20.09 -13.80
CA SER A 377 -3.37 -20.46 -14.44
C SER A 377 -2.24 -19.40 -14.51
N VAL A 378 -1.21 -19.68 -13.76
CA VAL A 378 0.14 -19.17 -13.98
C VAL A 378 0.75 -19.97 -15.15
N GLY A 379 0.38 -19.62 -16.35
CA GLY A 379 0.92 -20.27 -17.55
C GLY A 379 0.59 -19.45 -18.79
N GLY A 380 1.49 -18.56 -19.15
CA GLY A 380 1.68 -17.99 -20.48
C GLY A 380 0.47 -17.41 -21.19
N SER A 381 0.56 -16.11 -21.48
CA SER A 381 -0.29 -15.29 -22.36
C SER A 381 -1.71 -14.98 -21.86
N GLY A 382 -1.86 -13.77 -21.32
CA GLY A 382 -3.00 -12.87 -21.50
C GLY A 382 -4.42 -13.48 -21.49
N ALA A 383 -4.84 -14.09 -20.39
CA ALA A 383 -6.26 -14.32 -20.18
C ALA A 383 -6.73 -13.41 -19.04
N HIS A 384 -7.46 -12.39 -19.38
CA HIS A 384 -8.26 -11.62 -18.47
C HIS A 384 -9.12 -12.55 -17.62
N VAL A 385 -8.86 -12.62 -16.34
CA VAL A 385 -9.85 -13.08 -15.38
C VAL A 385 -10.39 -11.85 -14.68
N SER A 386 -11.45 -11.30 -15.21
CA SER A 386 -12.34 -10.43 -14.47
C SER A 386 -12.91 -11.25 -13.31
N SER A 387 -12.28 -11.18 -12.15
CA SER A 387 -12.83 -11.72 -10.90
C SER A 387 -13.88 -10.79 -10.32
N GLY A 388 -14.71 -10.22 -11.17
CA GLY A 388 -15.99 -9.65 -10.81
C GLY A 388 -17.01 -10.76 -10.59
N ALA A 389 -16.65 -11.84 -9.94
CA ALA A 389 -17.61 -12.82 -9.48
C ALA A 389 -18.29 -12.26 -8.25
N ALA A 390 -19.39 -11.56 -8.48
CA ALA A 390 -20.41 -11.36 -7.50
C ALA A 390 -20.68 -12.68 -6.76
N LEU A 391 -20.66 -12.65 -5.45
CA LEU A 391 -21.46 -13.56 -4.63
C LEU A 391 -22.95 -13.35 -5.05
N GLY A 392 -23.43 -14.12 -5.98
CA GLY A 392 -24.82 -14.02 -6.44
C GLY A 392 -25.03 -14.68 -7.80
N GLY A 393 -25.25 -15.98 -7.76
CA GLY A 393 -25.41 -16.90 -8.86
C GLY A 393 -26.11 -16.40 -10.12
N LYS A 394 -25.59 -16.87 -11.25
CA LYS A 394 -26.34 -17.74 -12.16
C LYS A 394 -25.43 -18.13 -13.32
N ASN A 395 -25.24 -19.44 -13.45
CA ASN A 395 -24.73 -20.08 -14.64
C ASN A 395 -25.44 -19.57 -15.89
N ALA A 396 -24.67 -19.14 -16.88
CA ALA A 396 -25.08 -19.14 -18.25
C ALA A 396 -24.01 -19.86 -19.06
N LEU A 397 -24.02 -21.19 -18.98
CA LEU A 397 -23.60 -22.05 -20.04
C LEU A 397 -24.74 -22.11 -21.06
N GLY A 398 -24.46 -21.72 -22.27
CA GLY A 398 -25.34 -21.87 -23.43
C GLY A 398 -24.62 -21.26 -24.60
N GLY A 399 -24.13 -21.98 -25.47
CA GLY A 399 -24.54 -23.02 -26.33
C GLY A 399 -24.07 -22.61 -27.70
N ALA A 400 -23.13 -23.40 -28.25
CA ALA A 400 -22.62 -23.22 -29.57
C ALA A 400 -23.71 -23.56 -30.63
N ALA A 401 -23.39 -23.16 -31.87
CA ALA A 401 -23.86 -23.66 -33.16
C ALA A 401 -24.93 -22.80 -33.85
N ALA A 402 -24.55 -22.12 -34.84
CA ALA A 402 -24.64 -22.28 -36.28
C ALA A 402 -24.12 -21.05 -36.99
#